data_3ae1c78166cc8503d05370962cbddf3d
#
_entry.id   3ae1c78166cc8503d05370962cbddf3d
#
_cell.length_a   1.000
_cell.length_b   1.000
_cell.length_c   1.000
_cell.angle_alpha   90.00
_cell.angle_beta   90.00
_cell.angle_gamma   90.00
#
_symmetry.space_group_name_H-M   'P 1'
#
loop_
_entity.id
_entity.type
_entity.pdbx_description
1 polymer ?
#
loop_
_entity_poly.entity_id
_entity_poly.type
_entity_poly.pdbx_seq_one_letter_code
_entity_poly.pdbx_strand_id
1 'polypeptide(L)'
;MFTFGKNTPEKPTFSKNTLILDYLVRMEKDLGSYRAMCIFIHKLQSQKMRTMQRQELIETFENVIKKSGGEIFGLPNDDMVIIFNNKAHDEILACLVKVRFMFHDDPLIQNAFDLENAGFVKFFELGNGATEFKSLIKANMENSDEPGRREGNAAMRG
;
A
#
# COMPACT_ATOMS: atom_id res chain seq x y z
N MET A 1 14.49 13.66 16.23
CA MET A 1 14.00 13.84 16.13
C MET A 1 13.83 14.02 15.89
N PHE A 2 13.70 14.27 15.71
CA PHE A 2 13.32 14.61 15.46
C PHE A 2 12.78 14.89 15.68
N THR A 3 12.57 15.31 15.72
CA THR A 3 11.84 15.71 15.85
C THR A 3 11.40 15.78 15.78
N PHE A 4 11.18 16.16 15.88
CA PHE A 4 10.51 16.36 15.72
C PHE A 4 9.97 16.43 15.69
N GLY A 5 9.92 16.57 15.85
CA GLY A 5 9.08 16.86 15.91
C GLY A 5 8.61 17.20 15.63
N LYS A 6 8.57 17.69 15.76
CA LYS A 6 8.05 18.06 15.63
C LYS A 6 7.65 18.32 14.97
N ASN A 7 7.66 18.54 14.98
CA ASN A 7 7.12 18.79 14.37
C ASN A 7 6.77 18.85 13.55
N THR A 8 6.88 19.18 13.26
CA THR A 8 6.41 19.30 12.66
C THR A 8 5.76 19.10 11.89
N PRO A 9 5.33 19.23 11.89
CA PRO A 9 4.50 18.79 11.10
C PRO A 9 4.23 19.30 9.88
N GLU A 10 4.43 19.95 9.53
CA GLU A 10 4.29 20.32 8.44
C GLU A 10 4.95 20.03 7.59
N LYS A 11 5.06 19.64 7.50
CA LYS A 11 5.69 19.33 6.76
C LYS A 11 5.40 18.88 5.72
N PRO A 12 5.43 18.28 5.64
CA PRO A 12 5.71 18.14 4.36
C PRO A 12 4.68 18.19 3.50
N THR A 13 4.99 18.58 2.44
CA THR A 13 4.09 18.76 1.41
C THR A 13 4.09 17.64 0.43
N PHE A 14 4.87 16.61 0.66
CA PHE A 14 4.92 15.47 -0.25
C PHE A 14 3.80 14.50 0.05
N SER A 15 3.11 14.02 -0.98
CA SER A 15 2.14 12.97 -0.80
C SER A 15 2.87 11.66 -0.58
N LYS A 16 2.16 10.68 -0.04
CA LYS A 16 2.76 9.38 0.21
C LYS A 16 3.15 8.69 -1.09
N ASN A 17 2.42 8.98 -2.16
CA ASN A 17 2.76 8.42 -3.46
C ASN A 17 4.11 8.94 -3.93
N THR A 18 4.37 10.21 -3.68
CA THR A 18 5.66 10.79 -4.02
C THR A 18 6.78 10.10 -3.26
N LEU A 19 6.52 9.79 -1.99
CA LEU A 19 7.52 9.09 -1.18
C LEU A 19 7.82 7.72 -1.73
N ILE A 20 6.81 7.03 -2.25
CA ILE A 20 7.02 5.71 -2.84
C ILE A 20 7.90 5.83 -4.08
N LEU A 21 7.59 6.78 -4.96
CA LEU A 21 8.37 6.94 -6.18
C LEU A 21 9.81 7.31 -5.85
N ASP A 22 9.99 8.15 -4.85
CA ASP A 22 11.33 8.52 -4.42
C ASP A 22 12.09 7.32 -3.86
N TYR A 23 11.38 6.49 -3.11
CA TYR A 23 11.98 5.27 -2.57
C TYR A 23 12.50 4.37 -3.69
N LEU A 24 11.70 4.22 -4.75
CA LEU A 24 12.10 3.40 -5.88
C LEU A 24 13.34 3.94 -6.58
N VAL A 25 13.45 5.26 -6.66
CA VAL A 25 14.64 5.86 -7.25
C VAL A 25 15.87 5.53 -6.41
N ARG A 26 15.73 5.66 -5.10
CA ARG A 26 16.86 5.37 -4.21
C ARG A 26 17.26 3.90 -4.24
N MET A 27 16.30 3.02 -4.54
CA MET A 27 16.56 1.59 -4.58
C MET A 27 16.90 1.08 -5.98
N GLU A 28 17.06 1.98 -6.91
CA GLU A 28 17.17 1.62 -8.32
C GLU A 28 18.14 0.48 -8.61
N LYS A 29 19.28 0.48 -7.95
CA LYS A 29 20.28 -0.54 -8.22
C LYS A 29 19.90 -1.91 -7.67
N ASP A 30 18.99 -1.94 -6.73
CA ASP A 30 18.61 -3.18 -6.07
C ASP A 30 17.22 -3.64 -6.39
N LEU A 31 16.52 -2.95 -7.29
CA LEU A 31 15.09 -3.26 -7.53
C LEU A 31 14.86 -4.72 -7.94
N GLY A 32 15.85 -5.33 -8.61
CA GLY A 32 15.69 -6.71 -8.99
C GLY A 32 15.55 -7.67 -7.83
N SER A 33 15.97 -7.25 -6.65
CA SER A 33 15.88 -8.06 -5.45
C SER A 33 14.61 -7.81 -4.67
N TYR A 34 13.72 -6.95 -5.17
CA TYR A 34 12.55 -6.54 -4.42
C TYR A 34 11.27 -6.73 -5.20
N ARG A 35 10.19 -6.87 -4.45
CA ARG A 35 8.85 -6.94 -4.98
C ARG A 35 7.98 -5.94 -4.25
N ALA A 36 6.88 -5.56 -4.88
CA ALA A 36 5.88 -4.72 -4.23
C ALA A 36 4.58 -5.50 -4.14
N MET A 37 3.86 -5.27 -3.07
CA MET A 37 2.55 -5.85 -2.90
C MET A 37 1.59 -4.72 -2.55
N CYS A 38 0.48 -4.66 -3.27
CA CYS A 38 -0.56 -3.68 -2.98
C CYS A 38 -1.73 -4.39 -2.33
N ILE A 39 -2.22 -3.82 -1.25
CA ILE A 39 -3.41 -4.31 -0.57
C ILE A 39 -4.49 -3.27 -0.77
N PHE A 40 -5.55 -3.65 -1.47
CA PHE A 40 -6.59 -2.71 -1.88
C PHE A 40 -7.72 -2.66 -0.85
N ILE A 41 -7.45 -1.97 0.25
CA ILE A 41 -8.42 -1.84 1.33
C ILE A 41 -9.72 -1.23 0.86
N HIS A 42 -9.64 -0.30 -0.10
CA HIS A 42 -10.84 0.38 -0.57
C HIS A 42 -11.84 -0.56 -1.24
N LYS A 43 -11.42 -1.77 -1.59
CA LYS A 43 -12.31 -2.72 -2.25
C LYS A 43 -13.13 -3.54 -1.27
N LEU A 44 -12.83 -3.46 0.01
CA LEU A 44 -13.62 -4.18 1.01
C LEU A 44 -15.04 -3.65 0.99
N GLN A 45 -15.99 -4.56 1.01
CA GLN A 45 -17.38 -4.16 0.91
C GLN A 45 -17.94 -3.60 2.21
N SER A 46 -17.45 -4.10 3.33
CA SER A 46 -17.94 -3.62 4.60
C SER A 46 -17.50 -2.20 4.90
N GLN A 47 -16.39 -1.78 4.33
CA GLN A 47 -15.88 -0.44 4.54
C GLN A 47 -15.75 -0.02 5.98
N LYS A 48 -15.55 -0.96 6.84
CA LYS A 48 -15.45 -0.65 8.25
C LYS A 48 -14.08 -0.88 8.80
N MET A 49 -13.09 -0.63 7.99
CA MET A 49 -11.74 -0.74 8.48
C MET A 49 -11.50 0.33 9.51
N ARG A 50 -11.31 -0.09 10.72
CA ARG A 50 -11.09 0.84 11.79
C ARG A 50 -9.59 1.04 11.99
N THR A 51 -9.26 2.10 12.69
CA THR A 51 -7.87 2.40 12.99
C THR A 51 -7.17 1.20 13.59
N MET A 52 -7.89 0.48 14.46
CA MET A 52 -7.31 -0.68 15.11
C MET A 52 -6.95 -1.78 14.12
N GLN A 53 -7.85 -2.06 13.17
CA GLN A 53 -7.57 -3.08 12.17
C GLN A 53 -6.43 -2.67 11.26
N ARG A 54 -6.37 -1.39 10.95
CA ARG A 54 -5.28 -0.88 10.12
C ARG A 54 -3.95 -1.06 10.83
N GLN A 55 -3.93 -0.78 12.12
CA GLN A 55 -2.73 -0.95 12.90
C GLN A 55 -2.31 -2.41 12.96
N GLU A 56 -3.28 -3.29 13.14
CA GLU A 56 -3.01 -4.73 13.13
C GLU A 56 -2.42 -5.17 11.80
N LEU A 57 -2.94 -4.62 10.73
CA LEU A 57 -2.46 -4.96 9.41
C LEU A 57 -1.00 -4.56 9.25
N ILE A 58 -0.67 -3.34 9.69
CA ILE A 58 0.70 -2.87 9.63
C ILE A 58 1.61 -3.76 10.46
N GLU A 59 1.17 -4.07 11.68
CA GLU A 59 1.99 -4.87 12.57
C GLU A 59 2.23 -6.27 12.03
N THR A 60 1.27 -6.79 11.29
CA THR A 60 1.40 -8.10 10.70
C THR A 60 2.63 -8.20 9.81
N PHE A 61 2.93 -7.15 9.08
CA PHE A 61 4.06 -7.16 8.14
C PHE A 61 5.33 -6.53 8.69
N GLU A 62 5.21 -5.77 9.76
CA GLU A 62 6.32 -4.95 10.22
C GLU A 62 7.56 -5.76 10.60
N ASN A 63 7.36 -6.87 11.26
CA ASN A 63 8.50 -7.70 11.67
C ASN A 63 9.26 -8.26 10.48
N VAL A 64 8.52 -8.70 9.47
CA VAL A 64 9.17 -9.26 8.28
C VAL A 64 9.98 -8.17 7.58
N ILE A 65 9.39 -6.99 7.47
CA ILE A 65 10.06 -5.88 6.79
C ILE A 65 11.31 -5.45 7.55
N LYS A 66 11.23 -5.41 8.86
CA LYS A 66 12.39 -5.01 9.66
C LYS A 66 13.54 -6.00 9.51
N LYS A 67 13.22 -7.27 9.39
CA LYS A 67 14.26 -8.30 9.28
C LYS A 67 14.89 -8.35 7.90
N SER A 68 14.08 -8.21 6.87
CA SER A 68 14.54 -8.49 5.53
C SER A 68 14.76 -7.25 4.67
N GLY A 69 14.30 -6.11 5.14
CA GLY A 69 14.42 -4.88 4.36
C GLY A 69 13.20 -4.60 3.54
N GLY A 70 12.93 -3.33 3.35
CA GLY A 70 11.78 -2.88 2.61
C GLY A 70 11.10 -1.75 3.33
N GLU A 71 9.87 -1.49 2.94
CA GLU A 71 9.13 -0.37 3.51
C GLU A 71 7.63 -0.57 3.34
N ILE A 72 6.87 -0.05 4.28
CA ILE A 72 5.41 -0.08 4.22
C ILE A 72 4.91 1.34 4.00
N PHE A 73 4.05 1.52 3.01
CA PHE A 73 3.48 2.83 2.71
C PHE A 73 1.96 2.76 2.75
N GLY A 74 1.34 3.81 3.30
CA GLY A 74 -0.10 3.95 3.20
C GLY A 74 -0.43 4.91 2.09
N LEU A 75 -1.50 4.66 1.36
CA LEU A 75 -1.95 5.52 0.29
C LEU A 75 -3.12 6.38 0.78
N PRO A 76 -3.43 7.46 0.06
CA PRO A 76 -4.51 8.36 0.49
C PRO A 76 -5.86 7.70 0.64
N ASN A 77 -6.13 6.65 -0.14
CA ASN A 77 -7.41 5.97 -0.07
C ASN A 77 -7.39 4.78 0.90
N ASP A 78 -6.42 4.77 1.80
CA ASP A 78 -6.21 3.73 2.80
C ASP A 78 -5.63 2.43 2.26
N ASP A 79 -5.42 2.33 0.98
CA ASP A 79 -4.71 1.17 0.43
C ASP A 79 -3.29 1.18 0.95
N MET A 80 -2.65 0.03 0.91
CA MET A 80 -1.30 -0.09 1.41
C MET A 80 -0.38 -0.68 0.34
N VAL A 81 0.86 -0.24 0.38
CA VAL A 81 1.91 -0.79 -0.46
C VAL A 81 3.02 -1.29 0.45
N ILE A 82 3.44 -2.51 0.22
CA ILE A 82 4.54 -3.09 0.96
C ILE A 82 5.61 -3.49 -0.03
N ILE A 83 6.80 -2.89 0.11
CA ILE A 83 7.93 -3.24 -0.74
C ILE A 83 8.83 -4.12 0.11
N PHE A 84 9.14 -5.30 -0.39
CA PHE A 84 9.87 -6.28 0.40
C PHE A 84 10.92 -7.01 -0.44
N ASN A 85 11.93 -7.52 0.24
CA ASN A 85 12.99 -8.29 -0.40
C ASN A 85 12.46 -9.65 -0.84
N ASN A 86 12.88 -10.12 -2.01
CA ASN A 86 12.42 -11.40 -2.53
C ASN A 86 12.63 -12.55 -1.56
N LYS A 87 13.66 -12.45 -0.72
CA LYS A 87 13.94 -13.51 0.25
C LYS A 87 12.83 -13.66 1.28
N ALA A 88 12.03 -12.63 1.47
CA ALA A 88 10.94 -12.65 2.43
C ALA A 88 9.62 -13.10 1.83
N HIS A 89 9.62 -13.52 0.57
CA HIS A 89 8.38 -13.83 -0.12
C HIS A 89 7.51 -14.84 0.65
N ASP A 90 8.12 -15.92 1.12
CA ASP A 90 7.34 -16.94 1.82
C ASP A 90 6.78 -16.42 3.13
N GLU A 91 7.55 -15.57 3.81
CA GLU A 91 7.06 -14.98 5.05
C GLU A 91 5.91 -14.00 4.77
N ILE A 92 5.99 -13.29 3.65
CA ILE A 92 4.90 -12.40 3.25
C ILE A 92 3.64 -13.22 2.98
N LEU A 93 3.79 -14.35 2.28
CA LEU A 93 2.64 -15.22 2.03
C LEU A 93 2.02 -15.72 3.34
N ALA A 94 2.87 -16.05 4.31
CA ALA A 94 2.37 -16.48 5.61
C ALA A 94 1.60 -15.36 6.30
N CYS A 95 2.05 -14.12 6.14
CA CYS A 95 1.34 -12.98 6.69
C CYS A 95 -0.03 -12.82 6.03
N LEU A 96 -0.12 -13.14 4.73
CA LEU A 96 -1.39 -13.01 4.03
C LEU A 96 -2.45 -13.97 4.58
N VAL A 97 -2.02 -15.10 5.15
CA VAL A 97 -2.96 -16.00 5.78
C VAL A 97 -3.65 -15.27 6.94
N LYS A 98 -2.88 -14.52 7.71
CA LYS A 98 -3.45 -13.74 8.81
C LYS A 98 -4.35 -12.64 8.30
N VAL A 99 -3.96 -12.00 7.21
CA VAL A 99 -4.77 -10.94 6.62
C VAL A 99 -6.11 -11.50 6.18
N ARG A 100 -6.09 -12.66 5.54
CA ARG A 100 -7.32 -13.28 5.09
C ARG A 100 -8.24 -13.57 6.27
N PHE A 101 -7.68 -14.04 7.35
CA PHE A 101 -8.45 -14.33 8.56
C PHE A 101 -9.03 -13.04 9.15
N MET A 102 -8.23 -12.00 9.12
CA MET A 102 -8.64 -10.71 9.67
C MET A 102 -9.90 -10.15 8.98
N PHE A 103 -10.01 -10.37 7.68
CA PHE A 103 -11.11 -9.84 6.88
C PHE A 103 -12.06 -10.92 6.37
N HIS A 104 -12.09 -12.06 7.02
CA HIS A 104 -12.82 -13.21 6.51
C HIS A 104 -14.34 -12.98 6.40
N ASP A 105 -14.86 -12.02 7.13
CA ASP A 105 -16.30 -11.73 7.07
C ASP A 105 -16.69 -10.91 5.85
N ASP A 106 -15.74 -10.28 5.19
CA ASP A 106 -16.07 -9.45 4.06
C ASP A 106 -16.41 -10.31 2.85
N PRO A 107 -17.54 -10.03 2.17
CA PRO A 107 -17.93 -10.82 1.01
C PRO A 107 -16.86 -10.91 -0.07
N LEU A 108 -16.06 -9.86 -0.23
CA LEU A 108 -14.97 -9.89 -1.21
C LEU A 108 -14.01 -11.02 -0.92
N ILE A 109 -13.67 -11.21 0.35
CA ILE A 109 -12.69 -12.21 0.77
C ILE A 109 -13.34 -13.58 0.92
N GLN A 110 -14.55 -13.60 1.45
CA GLN A 110 -15.23 -14.80 1.84
C GLN A 110 -15.43 -15.79 0.69
N ASN A 111 -15.75 -15.26 -0.48
CA ASN A 111 -16.08 -16.08 -1.61
C ASN A 111 -14.92 -16.33 -2.57
N ALA A 112 -13.75 -15.85 -2.24
CA ALA A 112 -12.61 -15.96 -3.14
C ALA A 112 -11.74 -17.15 -2.77
N PHE A 113 -11.07 -17.71 -3.77
CA PHE A 113 -10.15 -18.79 -3.53
C PHE A 113 -8.97 -18.30 -2.69
N ASP A 114 -8.42 -17.16 -3.04
CA ASP A 114 -7.36 -16.54 -2.26
C ASP A 114 -7.44 -15.02 -2.45
N LEU A 115 -6.55 -14.31 -1.76
CA LEU A 115 -6.60 -12.85 -1.77
C LEU A 115 -6.30 -12.24 -3.13
N GLU A 116 -5.44 -12.88 -3.91
CA GLU A 116 -5.15 -12.39 -5.26
C GLU A 116 -6.35 -12.59 -6.17
N ASN A 117 -6.99 -13.73 -6.08
CA ASN A 117 -8.21 -13.99 -6.87
C ASN A 117 -9.33 -13.04 -6.49
N ALA A 118 -9.36 -12.63 -5.24
CA ALA A 118 -10.35 -11.66 -4.80
C ALA A 118 -10.10 -10.28 -5.37
N GLY A 119 -8.90 -10.03 -5.88
CA GLY A 119 -8.53 -8.70 -6.30
C GLY A 119 -8.17 -7.80 -5.14
N PHE A 120 -7.96 -8.39 -3.96
CA PHE A 120 -7.63 -7.63 -2.78
C PHE A 120 -6.14 -7.36 -2.66
N VAL A 121 -5.33 -8.24 -3.25
CA VAL A 121 -3.87 -8.14 -3.19
C VAL A 121 -3.31 -8.33 -4.60
N LYS A 122 -2.28 -7.55 -4.93
CA LYS A 122 -1.61 -7.72 -6.20
C LYS A 122 -0.11 -7.57 -5.99
N PHE A 123 0.67 -8.47 -6.59
CA PHE A 123 2.12 -8.45 -6.52
C PHE A 123 2.73 -7.88 -7.78
N PHE A 124 3.85 -7.20 -7.63
CA PHE A 124 4.64 -6.67 -8.74
C PHE A 124 6.09 -7.03 -8.53
N GLU A 125 6.77 -7.47 -9.58
CA GLU A 125 8.20 -7.68 -9.54
C GLU A 125 8.86 -6.38 -9.97
N LEU A 126 9.65 -5.80 -9.12
CA LEU A 126 10.21 -4.50 -9.41
C LEU A 126 11.36 -4.55 -10.39
N GLY A 127 12.01 -5.69 -10.51
CA GLY A 127 13.09 -5.83 -11.48
C GLY A 127 12.60 -5.70 -12.91
N ASN A 128 11.44 -6.26 -13.19
CA ASN A 128 10.86 -6.21 -14.53
C ASN A 128 9.54 -5.48 -14.60
N GLY A 129 8.85 -5.41 -13.50
CA GLY A 129 7.51 -4.86 -13.47
C GLY A 129 7.38 -3.50 -12.84
N ALA A 130 8.49 -2.79 -12.66
CA ALA A 130 8.42 -1.50 -11.99
C ALA A 130 7.57 -0.50 -12.76
N THR A 131 7.57 -0.60 -14.08
CA THR A 131 6.79 0.32 -14.90
C THR A 131 5.30 0.21 -14.57
N GLU A 132 4.82 -1.02 -14.48
CA GLU A 132 3.41 -1.24 -14.17
C GLU A 132 3.08 -0.74 -12.77
N PHE A 133 3.95 -1.02 -11.82
CA PHE A 133 3.74 -0.57 -10.45
C PHE A 133 3.76 0.95 -10.38
N LYS A 134 4.71 1.58 -11.05
CA LYS A 134 4.80 3.03 -11.07
C LYS A 134 3.55 3.65 -11.68
N SER A 135 3.02 3.03 -12.72
CA SER A 135 1.81 3.54 -13.35
C SER A 135 0.64 3.50 -12.37
N LEU A 136 0.54 2.44 -11.61
CA LEU A 136 -0.52 2.33 -10.63
C LEU A 136 -0.40 3.41 -9.57
N ILE A 137 0.82 3.65 -9.10
CA ILE A 137 1.05 4.67 -8.09
C ILE A 137 0.74 6.06 -8.65
N LYS A 138 1.14 6.32 -9.88
CA LYS A 138 0.88 7.63 -10.49
C LYS A 138 -0.61 7.86 -10.71
N ALA A 139 -1.32 6.83 -11.11
CA ALA A 139 -2.76 6.94 -11.29
C ALA A 139 -3.44 7.26 -9.96
N ASN A 140 -2.97 6.65 -8.89
CA ASN A 140 -3.50 6.91 -7.57
C ASN A 140 -3.22 8.36 -7.17
N MET A 141 -2.03 8.86 -7.50
CA MET A 141 -1.68 10.23 -7.22
C MET A 141 -2.60 11.20 -7.93
N GLU A 142 -2.82 10.97 -9.20
CA GLU A 142 -3.65 11.86 -9.98
C GLU A 142 -5.06 11.94 -9.41
N ASN A 143 -5.59 10.82 -9.03
CA ASN A 143 -6.93 10.78 -8.47
C ASN A 143 -7.00 11.44 -7.10
N SER A 144 -5.95 11.29 -6.33
CA SER A 144 -5.97 11.78 -4.96
C SER A 144 -5.55 13.23 -4.82
N ASP A 145 -4.69 13.68 -5.72
CA ASP A 145 -4.11 15.01 -5.60
C ASP A 145 -4.83 16.08 -6.38
N GLU A 146 -6.05 15.82 -6.75
CA GLU A 146 -6.82 16.83 -7.46
C GLU A 146 -8.15 17.05 -6.79
N PRO A 147 -8.09 17.52 -5.58
CA PRO A 147 -9.33 17.75 -4.85
C PRO A 147 -10.22 18.78 -5.53
N GLY A 148 -9.62 19.78 -6.11
CA GLY A 148 -10.41 20.76 -6.83
C GLY A 148 -11.18 20.15 -7.95
N ARG A 149 -10.54 19.25 -8.66
CA ARG A 149 -11.21 18.59 -9.75
C ARG A 149 -12.38 17.77 -9.23
N ARG A 150 -12.14 17.01 -8.17
CA ARG A 150 -13.20 16.21 -7.61
C ARG A 150 -14.32 17.08 -7.13
N GLU A 151 -13.97 18.11 -6.42
CA GLU A 151 -14.97 19.00 -5.90
C GLU A 151 -15.64 19.79 -7.01
N GLY A 152 -14.84 20.25 -7.93
CA GLY A 152 -15.39 20.96 -9.03
C GLY A 152 -16.32 20.11 -9.82
N ASN A 153 -15.93 18.90 -10.00
CA ASN A 153 -16.80 18.01 -10.71
C ASN A 153 -18.00 17.68 -9.95
N ALA A 154 -17.79 17.55 -8.69
CA ALA A 154 -18.91 17.30 -7.88
C ALA A 154 -19.77 18.48 -7.88
N ALA A 155 -19.11 19.57 -7.83
CA ALA A 155 -19.85 20.75 -7.85
C ALA A 155 -20.26 21.05 -9.19
N MET A 156 -19.47 20.91 -9.85
CA MET A 156 -19.60 21.16 -10.84
C MET A 156 -19.72 20.30 -11.45
N ARG A 157 -19.63 20.00 -11.21
CA ARG A 157 -19.64 19.20 -11.50
C ARG A 157 -20.08 18.78 -11.04
N GLY A 158 -20.01 19.30 -10.66
CA GLY A 158 -20.33 19.08 -10.12
C GLY A 158 -20.12 18.96 -9.79
#